data_6dc4c0c00c8ed99021ea956fd5a2bcc6
#
_entry.id   6dc4c0c00c8ed99021ea956fd5a2bcc6
#
_cell.length_a   1.000
_cell.length_b   1.000
_cell.length_c   1.000
_cell.angle_alpha   90.00
_cell.angle_beta   90.00
_cell.angle_gamma   90.00
#
_symmetry.space_group_name_H-M   'P 1'
#
loop_
_entity.id
_entity.type
_entity.pdbx_description
1 polymer ?
#
loop_
_entity_poly.entity_id
_entity_poly.type
_entity_poly.pdbx_seq_one_letter_code
_entity_poly.pdbx_strand_id
1 'polypeptide(L)'
;MAFAETIFEAERTSTAPDRATLRDILRAATSPDHTVLDQSMAGLRLAEPADLVRFLGIHLAARAGIECWLESNALPGWVPPVQTGPIALDLMALGGLPAAFPAPRFDPGAAADWLGVAYMIAGSHLGNRLLLAQAGPALPDYARRFLAGNAMQDYWRRLRSLLAGMPGPDGGESAISGAKATFGHFARCVGMFRLSQSAAA
;
A
#
# COMPACT_ATOMS: atom_id res chain seq x y z
N MET A 1 11.42 -9.35 -12.28
CA MET A 1 10.36 -10.38 -12.24
C MET A 1 10.29 -11.15 -10.92
N ALA A 2 10.85 -10.70 -9.80
CA ALA A 2 10.92 -11.50 -8.58
C ALA A 2 10.21 -10.88 -7.35
N PHE A 3 9.60 -9.71 -7.48
CA PHE A 3 9.05 -8.99 -6.31
C PHE A 3 7.78 -9.62 -5.74
N ALA A 4 6.83 -9.96 -6.61
CA ALA A 4 5.55 -10.50 -6.17
C ALA A 4 5.66 -11.97 -5.72
N GLU A 5 6.51 -12.77 -6.35
CA GLU A 5 6.61 -14.19 -6.05
C GLU A 5 7.26 -14.47 -4.69
N THR A 6 8.27 -13.71 -4.28
CA THR A 6 9.03 -13.99 -3.05
C THR A 6 8.23 -13.69 -1.77
N ILE A 7 7.40 -12.65 -1.77
CA ILE A 7 6.51 -12.34 -0.62
C ILE A 7 5.39 -13.38 -0.52
N PHE A 8 4.95 -13.92 -1.67
CA PHE A 8 3.86 -14.88 -1.73
C PHE A 8 4.28 -16.33 -1.41
N GLU A 9 5.55 -16.68 -1.56
CA GLU A 9 6.01 -18.07 -1.38
C GLU A 9 6.27 -18.44 0.10
N ALA A 10 6.60 -17.46 0.94
CA ALA A 10 6.85 -17.69 2.37
C ALA A 10 5.59 -18.04 3.21
N GLU A 11 4.40 -18.01 2.60
CA GLU A 11 3.13 -18.21 3.31
C GLU A 11 2.39 -19.52 2.97
N ARG A 12 3.03 -20.49 2.28
CA ARG A 12 2.35 -21.71 1.78
C ARG A 12 2.16 -22.84 2.78
N THR A 13 2.39 -22.68 4.06
CA THR A 13 2.20 -23.75 5.04
C THR A 13 1.00 -23.49 5.96
N SER A 14 -0.19 -23.84 5.51
CA SER A 14 -1.29 -24.22 6.39
C SER A 14 -2.21 -25.20 5.67
N THR A 15 -2.20 -26.44 6.13
CA THR A 15 -3.02 -27.56 5.68
C THR A 15 -4.39 -27.50 6.34
N ALA A 16 -5.44 -27.17 5.57
CA ALA A 16 -6.80 -27.73 5.69
C ALA A 16 -7.55 -27.49 4.37
N PRO A 17 -8.12 -28.51 3.73
CA PRO A 17 -8.98 -28.28 2.57
C PRO A 17 -10.34 -27.88 3.09
N ASP A 18 -10.89 -26.73 2.73
CA ASP A 18 -12.29 -26.72 2.36
C ASP A 18 -13.04 -25.39 2.25
N ARG A 19 -12.48 -24.25 2.32
CA ARG A 19 -13.14 -23.03 1.79
C ARG A 19 -12.10 -21.93 1.69
N ALA A 20 -11.97 -21.36 0.47
CA ALA A 20 -11.15 -20.19 0.28
C ALA A 20 -11.57 -19.10 1.29
N THR A 21 -10.62 -18.59 2.06
CA THR A 21 -10.87 -17.51 3.01
C THR A 21 -11.03 -16.19 2.27
N LEU A 22 -11.60 -15.17 2.93
CA LEU A 22 -11.69 -13.82 2.35
C LEU A 22 -10.29 -13.31 1.95
N ARG A 23 -9.27 -13.63 2.73
CA ARG A 23 -7.88 -13.30 2.40
C ARG A 23 -7.43 -13.91 1.07
N ASP A 24 -7.73 -15.20 0.84
CA ASP A 24 -7.31 -15.91 -0.38
C ASP A 24 -8.00 -15.33 -1.60
N ILE A 25 -9.29 -15.00 -1.46
CA ILE A 25 -10.08 -14.36 -2.51
C ILE A 25 -9.53 -12.96 -2.84
N LEU A 26 -9.28 -12.13 -1.83
CA LEU A 26 -8.68 -10.81 -2.03
C LEU A 26 -7.33 -10.91 -2.74
N ARG A 27 -6.47 -11.83 -2.29
CA ARG A 27 -5.17 -12.08 -2.91
C ARG A 27 -5.30 -12.45 -4.39
N ALA A 28 -6.15 -13.41 -4.70
CA ALA A 28 -6.36 -13.86 -6.08
C ALA A 28 -6.93 -12.74 -6.96
N ALA A 29 -7.94 -12.02 -6.47
CA ALA A 29 -8.62 -10.98 -7.22
C ALA A 29 -7.77 -9.73 -7.48
N THR A 30 -6.76 -9.45 -6.63
CA THR A 30 -5.91 -8.25 -6.72
C THR A 30 -4.51 -8.51 -7.26
N SER A 31 -4.13 -9.76 -7.48
CA SER A 31 -2.80 -10.12 -8.00
C SER A 31 -2.44 -9.41 -9.32
N PRO A 32 -3.34 -9.29 -10.32
CA PRO A 32 -3.05 -8.53 -11.54
C PRO A 32 -2.79 -7.04 -11.27
N ASP A 33 -3.62 -6.41 -10.42
CA ASP A 33 -3.50 -4.99 -10.08
C ASP A 33 -2.17 -4.71 -9.35
N HIS A 34 -1.77 -5.62 -8.47
CA HIS A 34 -0.48 -5.56 -7.76
C HIS A 34 0.68 -5.61 -8.75
N THR A 35 0.66 -6.54 -9.70
CA THR A 35 1.70 -6.66 -10.72
C THR A 35 1.83 -5.39 -11.56
N VAL A 36 0.71 -4.80 -11.98
CA VAL A 36 0.69 -3.54 -12.75
C VAL A 36 1.28 -2.38 -11.93
N LEU A 37 0.91 -2.27 -10.67
CA LEU A 37 1.42 -1.21 -9.78
C LEU A 37 2.93 -1.36 -9.55
N ASP A 38 3.41 -2.58 -9.26
CA ASP A 38 4.83 -2.87 -9.08
C ASP A 38 5.64 -2.53 -10.33
N GLN A 39 5.17 -2.94 -11.51
CA GLN A 39 5.82 -2.60 -12.77
C GLN A 39 5.86 -1.08 -13.01
N SER A 40 4.81 -0.38 -12.59
CA SER A 40 4.76 1.08 -12.73
C SER A 40 5.79 1.81 -11.87
N MET A 41 6.28 1.20 -10.80
CA MET A 41 7.26 1.75 -9.86
C MET A 41 8.65 1.10 -9.96
N ALA A 42 8.81 0.04 -10.76
CA ALA A 42 10.04 -0.77 -10.84
C ALA A 42 11.29 0.02 -11.31
N GLY A 43 11.11 1.19 -11.94
CA GLY A 43 12.23 2.05 -12.35
C GLY A 43 12.80 2.92 -11.24
N LEU A 44 12.16 2.98 -10.06
CA LEU A 44 12.62 3.81 -8.94
C LEU A 44 13.75 3.10 -8.18
N ARG A 45 14.88 3.77 -8.07
CA ARG A 45 16.04 3.31 -7.27
C ARG A 45 16.05 4.06 -5.95
N LEU A 46 15.55 3.44 -4.88
CA LEU A 46 15.37 4.11 -3.59
C LEU A 46 16.69 4.55 -2.92
N ALA A 47 17.84 4.07 -3.39
CA ALA A 47 19.14 4.55 -3.01
C ALA A 47 19.45 5.96 -3.58
N GLU A 48 18.73 6.38 -4.62
CA GLU A 48 18.86 7.69 -5.23
C GLU A 48 17.87 8.68 -4.56
N PRO A 49 18.34 9.81 -4.00
CA PRO A 49 17.48 10.75 -3.27
C PRO A 49 16.28 11.24 -4.08
N ALA A 50 16.44 11.53 -5.36
CA ALA A 50 15.34 12.00 -6.22
C ALA A 50 14.24 10.93 -6.42
N ASP A 51 14.64 9.68 -6.60
CA ASP A 51 13.70 8.56 -6.73
C ASP A 51 13.01 8.26 -5.41
N LEU A 52 13.72 8.39 -4.28
CA LEU A 52 13.14 8.24 -2.94
C LEU A 52 12.11 9.33 -2.65
N VAL A 53 12.42 10.60 -2.96
CA VAL A 53 11.46 11.72 -2.84
C VAL A 53 10.21 11.44 -3.68
N ARG A 54 10.38 10.97 -4.89
CA ARG A 54 9.27 10.62 -5.79
C ARG A 54 8.44 9.47 -5.24
N PHE A 55 9.07 8.40 -4.79
CA PHE A 55 8.39 7.26 -4.16
C PHE A 55 7.56 7.69 -2.95
N LEU A 56 8.17 8.45 -2.03
CA LEU A 56 7.49 8.97 -0.85
C LEU A 56 6.35 9.92 -1.22
N GLY A 57 6.55 10.77 -2.22
CA GLY A 57 5.53 11.70 -2.70
C GLY A 57 4.29 10.99 -3.28
N ILE A 58 4.50 9.95 -4.08
CA ILE A 58 3.41 9.11 -4.60
C ILE A 58 2.64 8.46 -3.44
N HIS A 59 3.36 7.91 -2.46
CA HIS A 59 2.74 7.30 -1.29
C HIS A 59 2.00 8.32 -0.43
N LEU A 60 2.53 9.53 -0.25
CA LEU A 60 1.86 10.59 0.49
C LEU A 60 0.53 10.96 -0.18
N ALA A 61 0.58 11.25 -1.49
CA ALA A 61 -0.60 11.63 -2.27
C ALA A 61 -1.70 10.56 -2.25
N ALA A 62 -1.31 9.30 -2.46
CA ALA A 62 -2.28 8.21 -2.48
C ALA A 62 -2.87 7.92 -1.09
N ARG A 63 -2.04 7.88 -0.05
CA ARG A 63 -2.47 7.50 1.30
C ARG A 63 -3.33 8.55 1.97
N ALA A 64 -3.11 9.83 1.74
CA ALA A 64 -3.85 10.88 2.43
C ALA A 64 -5.37 10.77 2.23
N GLY A 65 -5.84 10.57 1.00
CA GLY A 65 -7.25 10.36 0.73
C GLY A 65 -7.79 9.04 1.29
N ILE A 66 -7.00 7.97 1.23
CA ILE A 66 -7.37 6.64 1.72
C ILE A 66 -7.46 6.63 3.25
N GLU A 67 -6.49 7.22 3.95
CA GLU A 67 -6.48 7.27 5.42
C GLU A 67 -7.67 8.07 5.94
N CYS A 68 -8.00 9.22 5.31
CA CYS A 68 -9.20 10.01 5.64
C CYS A 68 -10.49 9.20 5.43
N TRP A 69 -10.58 8.44 4.34
CA TRP A 69 -11.74 7.59 4.08
C TRP A 69 -11.86 6.47 5.10
N LEU A 70 -10.76 5.78 5.44
CA LEU A 70 -10.74 4.69 6.42
C LEU A 70 -11.09 5.18 7.84
N GLU A 71 -10.67 6.38 8.22
CA GLU A 71 -11.04 6.98 9.50
C GLU A 71 -12.57 7.08 9.66
N SER A 72 -13.28 7.36 8.57
CA SER A 72 -14.73 7.52 8.57
C SER A 72 -15.53 6.22 8.32
N ASN A 73 -14.90 5.19 7.75
CA ASN A 73 -15.60 4.00 7.25
C ASN A 73 -15.15 2.68 7.89
N ALA A 74 -13.96 2.62 8.49
CA ALA A 74 -13.52 1.42 9.19
C ALA A 74 -14.23 1.28 10.54
N LEU A 75 -14.42 0.04 10.99
CA LEU A 75 -14.99 -0.23 12.30
C LEU A 75 -14.08 0.32 13.43
N PRO A 76 -14.65 0.75 14.56
CA PRO A 76 -13.88 1.16 15.73
C PRO A 76 -12.83 0.12 16.12
N GLY A 77 -11.58 0.55 16.33
CA GLY A 77 -10.45 -0.32 16.62
C GLY A 77 -9.80 -1.00 15.39
N TRP A 78 -10.36 -0.77 14.19
CA TRP A 78 -9.84 -1.30 12.93
C TRP A 78 -9.34 -0.22 11.96
N VAL A 79 -9.29 1.04 12.38
CA VAL A 79 -8.63 2.10 11.60
C VAL A 79 -7.13 1.80 11.55
N PRO A 80 -6.51 1.74 10.35
CA PRO A 80 -5.07 1.50 10.22
C PRO A 80 -4.25 2.64 10.84
N PRO A 81 -3.02 2.37 11.29
CA PRO A 81 -2.09 3.42 11.70
C PRO A 81 -1.80 4.40 10.56
N VAL A 82 -1.88 5.69 10.84
CA VAL A 82 -1.58 6.77 9.91
C VAL A 82 -0.11 6.69 9.45
N GLN A 83 0.12 6.71 8.15
CA GLN A 83 1.44 6.66 7.53
C GLN A 83 1.85 7.98 6.85
N THR A 84 0.88 8.84 6.56
CA THR A 84 1.14 10.14 5.93
C THR A 84 2.07 11.01 6.78
N GLY A 85 1.97 10.97 8.11
CA GLY A 85 2.90 11.68 9.00
C GLY A 85 4.36 11.23 8.85
N PRO A 86 4.70 9.95 9.04
CA PRO A 86 6.04 9.42 8.77
C PRO A 86 6.56 9.74 7.37
N ILE A 87 5.73 9.62 6.33
CA ILE A 87 6.11 9.92 4.95
C ILE A 87 6.46 11.40 4.79
N ALA A 88 5.63 12.31 5.33
CA ALA A 88 5.88 13.75 5.25
C ALA A 88 7.19 14.14 5.95
N LEU A 89 7.47 13.54 7.11
CA LEU A 89 8.75 13.77 7.83
C LEU A 89 9.95 13.27 7.04
N ASP A 90 9.86 12.13 6.39
CA ASP A 90 10.93 11.59 5.55
C ASP A 90 11.15 12.47 4.30
N LEU A 91 10.06 12.94 3.66
CA LEU A 91 10.14 13.90 2.55
C LEU A 91 10.84 15.19 2.94
N MET A 92 10.43 15.80 4.06
CA MET A 92 11.06 17.05 4.55
C MET A 92 12.54 16.85 4.86
N ALA A 93 12.91 15.72 5.46
CA ALA A 93 14.30 15.39 5.75
C ALA A 93 15.17 15.24 4.49
N LEU A 94 14.57 14.91 3.35
CA LEU A 94 15.21 14.85 2.04
C LEU A 94 15.16 16.18 1.26
N GLY A 95 14.66 17.25 1.87
CA GLY A 95 14.46 18.55 1.22
C GLY A 95 13.24 18.61 0.29
N GLY A 96 12.40 17.59 0.29
CA GLY A 96 11.13 17.57 -0.45
C GLY A 96 10.05 18.38 0.27
N LEU A 97 9.11 18.93 -0.50
CA LEU A 97 7.97 19.67 0.04
C LEU A 97 6.72 18.80 -0.05
N PRO A 98 6.10 18.39 1.07
CA PRO A 98 4.86 17.58 1.03
C PRO A 98 3.74 18.22 0.21
N ALA A 99 3.62 19.55 0.22
CA ALA A 99 2.65 20.29 -0.57
C ALA A 99 2.84 20.18 -2.10
N ALA A 100 4.02 19.76 -2.56
CA ALA A 100 4.26 19.47 -3.99
C ALA A 100 3.57 18.18 -4.47
N PHE A 101 3.01 17.40 -3.55
CA PHE A 101 2.34 16.14 -3.82
C PHE A 101 0.85 16.22 -3.41
N PRO A 102 0.01 16.88 -4.22
CA PRO A 102 -1.42 17.04 -3.90
C PRO A 102 -2.11 15.69 -3.85
N ALA A 103 -2.92 15.49 -2.81
CA ALA A 103 -3.68 14.27 -2.61
C ALA A 103 -4.99 14.34 -3.39
N PRO A 104 -5.20 13.50 -4.42
CA PRO A 104 -6.51 13.39 -5.04
C PRO A 104 -7.49 12.75 -4.05
N ARG A 105 -8.77 13.17 -4.17
CA ARG A 105 -9.83 12.55 -3.36
C ARG A 105 -9.89 11.05 -3.64
N PHE A 106 -9.93 10.27 -2.58
CA PHE A 106 -10.22 8.84 -2.66
C PHE A 106 -11.74 8.62 -2.54
N ASP A 107 -12.30 8.01 -3.56
CA ASP A 107 -13.70 7.58 -3.58
C ASP A 107 -13.74 6.16 -4.18
N PRO A 108 -13.89 5.14 -3.33
CA PRO A 108 -13.92 3.75 -3.79
C PRO A 108 -15.29 3.32 -4.34
N GLY A 109 -16.30 4.21 -4.27
CA GLY A 109 -17.68 3.89 -4.63
C GLY A 109 -18.48 3.22 -3.50
N ALA A 110 -19.81 3.26 -3.64
CA ALA A 110 -20.74 2.80 -2.59
C ALA A 110 -20.68 1.29 -2.31
N ALA A 111 -20.19 0.49 -3.25
CA ALA A 111 -20.06 -0.96 -3.09
C ALA A 111 -18.78 -1.40 -2.37
N ALA A 112 -17.87 -0.47 -2.06
CA ALA A 112 -16.58 -0.80 -1.47
C ALA A 112 -16.68 -1.00 0.05
N ASP A 113 -16.03 -2.05 0.55
CA ASP A 113 -15.88 -2.32 1.97
C ASP A 113 -14.49 -1.88 2.47
N TRP A 114 -14.45 -1.38 3.69
CA TRP A 114 -13.23 -0.96 4.36
C TRP A 114 -12.20 -2.08 4.52
N LEU A 115 -12.64 -3.35 4.64
CA LEU A 115 -11.75 -4.51 4.73
C LEU A 115 -10.83 -4.62 3.53
N GLY A 116 -11.36 -4.43 2.32
CA GLY A 116 -10.55 -4.46 1.10
C GLY A 116 -9.57 -3.31 1.00
N VAL A 117 -10.00 -2.11 1.38
CA VAL A 117 -9.13 -0.92 1.42
C VAL A 117 -8.01 -1.12 2.45
N ALA A 118 -8.35 -1.57 3.65
CA ALA A 118 -7.39 -1.85 4.71
C ALA A 118 -6.43 -2.98 4.34
N TYR A 119 -6.93 -4.05 3.68
CA TYR A 119 -6.11 -5.16 3.17
C TYR A 119 -5.01 -4.65 2.24
N MET A 120 -5.36 -3.83 1.26
CA MET A 120 -4.38 -3.30 0.32
C MET A 120 -3.35 -2.41 1.03
N ILE A 121 -3.79 -1.46 1.87
CA ILE A 121 -2.91 -0.52 2.57
C ILE A 121 -1.95 -1.22 3.53
N ALA A 122 -2.45 -2.21 4.28
CA ALA A 122 -1.63 -2.92 5.23
C ALA A 122 -0.72 -3.96 4.55
N GLY A 123 -1.23 -4.64 3.50
CA GLY A 123 -0.45 -5.59 2.71
C GLY A 123 0.73 -4.94 1.99
N SER A 124 0.55 -3.73 1.45
CA SER A 124 1.63 -2.99 0.77
C SER A 124 2.84 -2.70 1.69
N HIS A 125 2.63 -2.64 3.00
CA HIS A 125 3.73 -2.45 3.96
C HIS A 125 4.72 -3.62 4.03
N LEU A 126 4.30 -4.83 3.64
CA LEU A 126 5.22 -5.98 3.57
C LEU A 126 6.34 -5.73 2.55
N GLY A 127 6.05 -5.05 1.44
CA GLY A 127 7.03 -4.63 0.45
C GLY A 127 8.06 -3.63 0.98
N ASN A 128 7.69 -2.80 1.95
CA ASN A 128 8.58 -1.78 2.50
C ASN A 128 9.85 -2.37 3.12
N ARG A 129 9.76 -3.52 3.79
CA ARG A 129 10.94 -4.19 4.37
C ARG A 129 11.89 -4.71 3.31
N LEU A 130 11.35 -5.23 2.22
CA LEU A 130 12.17 -5.68 1.10
C LEU A 130 12.83 -4.48 0.42
N LEU A 131 12.09 -3.39 0.20
CA LEU A 131 12.64 -2.14 -0.33
C LEU A 131 13.73 -1.57 0.57
N LEU A 132 13.51 -1.57 1.88
CA LEU A 132 14.51 -1.12 2.86
C LEU A 132 15.77 -1.99 2.80
N ALA A 133 15.62 -3.32 2.72
CA ALA A 133 16.74 -4.24 2.62
C ALA A 133 17.52 -4.07 1.30
N GLN A 134 16.84 -3.82 0.20
CA GLN A 134 17.46 -3.60 -1.12
C GLN A 134 18.19 -2.25 -1.21
N ALA A 135 17.60 -1.19 -0.66
CA ALA A 135 18.25 0.12 -0.59
C ALA A 135 19.47 0.09 0.35
N GLY A 136 19.46 -0.80 1.35
CA GLY A 136 20.59 -1.04 2.23
C GLY A 136 21.09 0.23 2.96
N PRO A 137 22.42 0.33 3.19
CA PRO A 137 23.01 1.49 3.86
C PRO A 137 22.96 2.78 3.04
N ALA A 138 22.66 2.71 1.74
CA ALA A 138 22.53 3.89 0.90
C ALA A 138 21.31 4.75 1.27
N LEU A 139 20.29 4.15 1.92
CA LEU A 139 19.14 4.88 2.41
C LEU A 139 19.49 5.61 3.71
N PRO A 140 19.35 6.96 3.78
CA PRO A 140 19.69 7.72 4.99
C PRO A 140 18.81 7.33 6.18
N ASP A 141 19.39 7.22 7.38
CA ASP A 141 18.65 6.86 8.61
C ASP A 141 17.52 7.85 8.94
N TYR A 142 17.73 9.12 8.61
CA TYR A 142 16.74 10.19 8.85
C TYR A 142 15.54 10.15 7.89
N ALA A 143 15.54 9.30 6.86
CA ALA A 143 14.47 9.14 5.88
C ALA A 143 13.96 7.69 5.78
N ARG A 144 13.93 6.96 6.92
CA ARG A 144 13.49 5.55 6.98
C ARG A 144 12.18 5.32 7.75
N ARG A 145 11.56 6.38 8.29
CA ARG A 145 10.41 6.25 9.20
C ARG A 145 9.28 5.45 8.59
N PHE A 146 8.96 5.76 7.32
CA PHE A 146 7.91 5.06 6.59
C PHE A 146 8.26 3.60 6.31
N LEU A 147 9.46 3.34 5.80
CA LEU A 147 9.86 2.00 5.39
C LEU A 147 10.17 1.08 6.58
N ALA A 148 10.71 1.63 7.68
CA ALA A 148 11.12 0.88 8.87
C ALA A 148 10.04 0.81 9.97
N GLY A 149 8.93 1.54 9.84
CA GLY A 149 7.86 1.59 10.86
C GLY A 149 7.22 0.23 11.11
N ASN A 150 6.95 -0.10 12.38
CA ASN A 150 6.38 -1.40 12.78
C ASN A 150 4.86 -1.37 13.00
N ALA A 151 4.26 -0.20 13.23
CA ALA A 151 2.84 -0.07 13.57
C ALA A 151 1.91 -0.73 12.55
N MET A 152 2.20 -0.56 11.24
CA MET A 152 1.41 -1.17 10.17
C MET A 152 1.60 -2.70 10.12
N GLN A 153 2.76 -3.21 10.53
CA GLN A 153 3.01 -4.67 10.61
C GLN A 153 2.14 -5.33 11.69
N ASP A 154 1.99 -4.68 12.84
CA ASP A 154 1.14 -5.19 13.93
C ASP A 154 -0.33 -5.15 13.52
N TYR A 155 -0.75 -4.07 12.86
CA TYR A 155 -2.07 -3.96 12.27
C TYR A 155 -2.32 -5.05 11.23
N TRP A 156 -1.38 -5.28 10.29
CA TRP A 156 -1.48 -6.33 9.27
C TRP A 156 -1.63 -7.72 9.90
N ARG A 157 -0.87 -8.04 10.95
CA ARG A 157 -0.97 -9.32 11.66
C ARG A 157 -2.39 -9.58 12.17
N ARG A 158 -3.00 -8.55 12.79
CA ARG A 158 -4.39 -8.62 13.28
C ARG A 158 -5.39 -8.76 12.13
N LEU A 159 -5.27 -7.91 11.11
CA LEU A 159 -6.17 -7.92 9.95
C LEU A 159 -6.10 -9.25 9.19
N ARG A 160 -4.90 -9.78 8.99
CA ARG A 160 -4.70 -11.08 8.36
C ARG A 160 -5.41 -12.21 9.10
N SER A 161 -5.36 -12.22 10.42
CA SER A 161 -6.06 -13.20 11.24
C SER A 161 -7.57 -13.07 11.11
N LEU A 162 -8.09 -11.85 11.07
CA LEU A 162 -9.52 -11.58 10.84
C LEU A 162 -9.95 -12.14 9.47
N LEU A 163 -9.25 -11.76 8.40
CA LEU A 163 -9.57 -12.17 7.03
C LEU A 163 -9.45 -13.68 6.80
N ALA A 164 -8.52 -14.34 7.49
CA ALA A 164 -8.35 -15.80 7.44
C ALA A 164 -9.49 -16.55 8.16
N GLY A 165 -10.13 -15.91 9.14
CA GLY A 165 -11.30 -16.48 9.85
C GLY A 165 -12.64 -16.22 9.15
N MET A 166 -12.67 -15.39 8.10
CA MET A 166 -13.89 -15.06 7.38
C MET A 166 -14.09 -15.99 6.17
N PRO A 167 -15.30 -16.59 6.00
CA PRO A 167 -15.60 -17.36 4.79
C PRO A 167 -15.62 -16.47 3.57
N GLY A 168 -15.02 -16.95 2.47
CA GLY A 168 -14.78 -16.15 1.28
C GLY A 168 -16.01 -15.72 0.48
N PRO A 169 -17.05 -16.56 0.26
CA PRO A 169 -18.12 -16.22 -0.69
C PRO A 169 -19.04 -15.08 -0.21
N ASP A 170 -19.34 -15.03 1.08
CA ASP A 170 -20.34 -14.09 1.62
C ASP A 170 -19.67 -12.76 2.00
N GLY A 171 -19.75 -11.77 1.13
CA GLY A 171 -19.18 -10.41 1.34
C GLY A 171 -17.85 -10.15 0.65
N GLY A 172 -17.29 -11.13 -0.07
CA GLY A 172 -16.04 -10.97 -0.78
C GLY A 172 -16.06 -9.90 -1.88
N GLU A 173 -17.19 -9.69 -2.53
CA GLU A 173 -17.31 -8.74 -3.65
C GLU A 173 -17.08 -7.29 -3.22
N SER A 174 -17.65 -6.87 -2.10
CA SER A 174 -17.46 -5.51 -1.59
C SER A 174 -16.01 -5.25 -1.12
N ALA A 175 -15.39 -6.24 -0.50
CA ALA A 175 -13.98 -6.17 -0.12
C ALA A 175 -13.06 -6.16 -1.37
N ILE A 176 -13.35 -6.98 -2.39
CA ILE A 176 -12.63 -6.93 -3.68
C ILE A 176 -12.77 -5.56 -4.32
N SER A 177 -13.99 -4.99 -4.33
CA SER A 177 -14.24 -3.65 -4.87
C SER A 177 -13.38 -2.60 -4.16
N GLY A 178 -13.35 -2.60 -2.84
CA GLY A 178 -12.52 -1.70 -2.03
C GLY A 178 -11.02 -1.83 -2.32
N ALA A 179 -10.53 -3.08 -2.41
CA ALA A 179 -9.13 -3.34 -2.71
C ALA A 179 -8.74 -2.87 -4.12
N LYS A 180 -9.54 -3.19 -5.14
CA LYS A 180 -9.30 -2.74 -6.53
C LYS A 180 -9.38 -1.23 -6.69
N ALA A 181 -10.35 -0.58 -6.03
CA ALA A 181 -10.44 0.88 -6.02
C ALA A 181 -9.18 1.51 -5.42
N THR A 182 -8.60 0.89 -4.38
CA THR A 182 -7.35 1.35 -3.76
C THR A 182 -6.16 1.21 -4.71
N PHE A 183 -6.00 0.08 -5.41
CA PHE A 183 -4.98 -0.08 -6.45
C PHE A 183 -5.14 0.95 -7.57
N GLY A 184 -6.37 1.15 -8.07
CA GLY A 184 -6.66 2.15 -9.10
C GLY A 184 -6.33 3.58 -8.66
N HIS A 185 -6.53 3.90 -7.38
CA HIS A 185 -6.16 5.19 -6.82
C HIS A 185 -4.63 5.39 -6.78
N PHE A 186 -3.86 4.39 -6.34
CA PHE A 186 -2.40 4.43 -6.41
C PHE A 186 -1.90 4.58 -7.85
N ALA A 187 -2.46 3.82 -8.79
CA ALA A 187 -2.08 3.91 -10.20
C ALA A 187 -2.33 5.32 -10.78
N ARG A 188 -3.45 5.97 -10.40
CA ARG A 188 -3.71 7.39 -10.78
C ARG A 188 -2.64 8.32 -10.20
N CYS A 189 -2.27 8.16 -8.93
CA CYS A 189 -1.21 8.97 -8.32
C CYS A 189 0.13 8.78 -9.03
N VAL A 190 0.51 7.55 -9.36
CA VAL A 190 1.72 7.27 -10.17
C VAL A 190 1.66 7.99 -11.50
N GLY A 191 0.51 7.93 -12.20
CA GLY A 191 0.30 8.60 -13.49
C GLY A 191 0.46 10.11 -13.40
N MET A 192 -0.13 10.74 -12.39
CA MET A 192 -0.02 12.20 -12.17
C MET A 192 1.44 12.65 -12.05
N PHE A 193 2.27 11.92 -11.30
CA PHE A 193 3.68 12.28 -11.11
C PHE A 193 4.60 11.94 -12.28
N ARG A 194 4.19 11.03 -13.15
CA ARG A 194 4.89 10.81 -14.43
C ARG A 194 4.67 11.96 -15.41
N LEU A 195 3.43 12.44 -15.52
CA LEU A 195 3.06 13.51 -16.45
C LEU A 195 3.70 14.86 -16.05
N SER A 196 3.79 15.17 -14.75
CA SER A 196 4.39 16.42 -14.28
C SER A 196 5.89 16.53 -14.59
N GLN A 197 6.60 15.43 -14.73
CA GLN A 197 8.02 15.43 -15.12
C GLN A 197 8.23 15.61 -16.60
N SER A 198 7.33 15.08 -17.45
CA SER A 198 7.40 15.27 -18.91
C SER A 198 7.08 16.72 -19.31
N ALA A 199 6.39 17.48 -18.46
CA ALA A 199 6.08 18.89 -18.71
C ALA A 199 7.17 19.86 -18.22
N ALA A 200 8.14 19.37 -17.42
CA ALA A 200 9.24 20.16 -16.83
C ALA A 200 10.59 19.90 -17.52
N ALA A 201 10.64 19.01 -18.50
CA ALA A 201 11.82 18.68 -19.32
C ALA A 201 11.70 19.27 -20.72
#